data_4fce2265ec1e02961b134e3203aab2c2
#
_entry.id   4fce2265ec1e02961b134e3203aab2c2
#
_cell.length_a   1.000
_cell.length_b   1.000
_cell.length_c   1.000
_cell.angle_alpha   90.00
_cell.angle_beta   90.00
_cell.angle_gamma   90.00
#
_symmetry.space_group_name_H-M   'P 1'
#
loop_
_entity.id
_entity.type
_entity.pdbx_description
1 polymer ?
#
loop_
_entity_poly.entity_id
_entity_poly.type
_entity_poly.pdbx_seq_one_letter_code
_entity_poly.pdbx_strand_id
1 'polypeptide(L)'
;VSLWNGKVSFEDQYVDDIFPLVRSAKLKINKKEIDTPLLWLGHLPSLEPHLWNHFDVETVMVSAYEIIRNRRVYNEVCEKGIHKYLGFDGLIIMDSGGFSFQKKDELDVDPEDILELYEMSKPDLGVVLDHPLNPLEDEMKNKERWLKTLQNSDLMLKNGKIPLIPVVHGYSLEDLKKSCDDIKNIHENPPIIGLGSIVPLIFKCRGSKKFKNSVNFIIDSVRMVRKEFPDSLLHVFGIGSTKSMHLMYSLGVDSLDSMGWRLKAAYGCIQLPGVGDRYPVNKNNGRPSLTESDKELLSVCECPICEDKSLEERIRLLDSDFKSRAIHNAWVFICERDLYHQKLLDGSCFDFCNERLKTGFFSKHFSYALQEVVHQRLDSVNI
;
A
#
# COMPACT_ATOMS: atom_id res chain seq x y z
N VAL A 1 0.34 29.14 2.42
CA VAL A 1 0.85 28.58 3.69
C VAL A 1 0.74 27.07 3.54
N SER A 2 1.87 26.36 3.53
CA SER A 2 1.89 24.91 3.34
C SER A 2 1.15 24.21 4.49
N LEU A 3 0.19 23.33 4.18
CA LEU A 3 -0.51 22.49 5.15
C LEU A 3 0.43 21.57 5.95
N TRP A 4 1.62 21.38 5.44
CA TRP A 4 2.63 20.51 6.01
C TRP A 4 3.43 21.18 7.15
N ASN A 5 3.51 22.49 7.24
CA ASN A 5 4.13 23.37 8.27
C ASN A 5 4.79 22.67 9.45
N GLY A 6 5.80 21.85 9.21
CA GLY A 6 6.49 21.07 10.23
C GLY A 6 5.71 19.91 10.85
N LYS A 7 4.48 19.62 10.37
CA LYS A 7 3.69 18.45 10.83
C LYS A 7 4.17 17.14 10.23
N VAL A 8 4.75 17.19 9.03
CA VAL A 8 5.34 16.01 8.36
C VAL A 8 6.72 16.39 7.86
N SER A 9 7.69 15.58 8.19
CA SER A 9 9.06 15.65 7.67
C SER A 9 9.65 14.25 7.63
N PHE A 10 10.70 14.06 6.85
CA PHE A 10 11.47 12.82 6.87
C PHE A 10 12.96 13.12 6.69
N GLU A 11 13.78 12.19 7.14
CA GLU A 11 15.23 12.25 7.02
C GLU A 11 15.74 10.87 6.63
N ASP A 12 16.52 10.80 5.55
CA ASP A 12 17.11 9.55 5.08
C ASP A 12 18.14 9.06 6.12
N GLN A 13 17.98 7.80 6.55
CA GLN A 13 18.88 7.13 7.49
C GLN A 13 19.88 6.23 6.79
N TYR A 14 19.45 5.65 5.68
CA TYR A 14 20.24 4.74 4.87
C TYR A 14 19.76 4.76 3.41
N VAL A 15 20.70 4.68 2.47
CA VAL A 15 20.42 4.52 1.03
C VAL A 15 21.17 3.29 0.55
N ASP A 16 20.50 2.42 -0.20
CA ASP A 16 21.10 1.17 -0.68
C ASP A 16 22.13 1.42 -1.80
N ASP A 17 23.29 0.77 -1.71
CA ASP A 17 24.38 0.93 -2.68
C ASP A 17 24.07 0.32 -4.06
N ILE A 18 23.21 -0.69 -4.12
CA ILE A 18 22.84 -1.39 -5.35
C ILE A 18 21.60 -0.76 -5.98
N PHE A 19 20.63 -0.41 -5.16
CA PHE A 19 19.39 0.24 -5.56
C PHE A 19 19.35 1.70 -5.07
N PRO A 20 19.95 2.66 -5.80
CA PRO A 20 20.13 4.03 -5.30
C PRO A 20 18.82 4.81 -5.04
N LEU A 21 17.68 4.27 -5.44
CA LEU A 21 16.37 4.82 -5.12
C LEU A 21 15.76 4.21 -3.85
N VAL A 22 16.36 3.12 -3.35
CA VAL A 22 15.90 2.41 -2.14
C VAL A 22 16.57 3.01 -0.92
N ARG A 23 15.75 3.35 0.05
CA ARG A 23 16.21 3.99 1.28
C ARG A 23 15.40 3.52 2.50
N SER A 24 15.99 3.64 3.67
CA SER A 24 15.28 3.77 4.93
C SER A 24 15.31 5.23 5.33
N ALA A 25 14.16 5.79 5.68
CA ALA A 25 14.03 7.15 6.17
C ALA A 25 13.23 7.18 7.47
N LYS A 26 13.57 8.09 8.36
CA LYS A 26 12.76 8.36 9.55
C LYS A 26 11.67 9.38 9.19
N LEU A 27 10.44 8.91 9.12
CA LEU A 27 9.26 9.74 8.91
C LEU A 27 8.74 10.24 10.24
N LYS A 28 8.56 11.55 10.35
CA LYS A 28 7.94 12.21 11.49
C LYS A 28 6.61 12.81 11.09
N ILE A 29 5.56 12.40 11.79
CA ILE A 29 4.21 12.93 11.62
C ILE A 29 3.74 13.47 12.98
N ASN A 30 3.58 14.79 13.08
CA ASN A 30 3.31 15.47 14.35
C ASN A 30 4.38 15.14 15.40
N LYS A 31 4.03 14.32 16.41
CA LYS A 31 4.94 13.88 17.50
C LYS A 31 5.35 12.42 17.41
N LYS A 32 4.85 11.70 16.41
CA LYS A 32 5.16 10.29 16.18
C LYS A 32 6.27 10.16 15.14
N GLU A 33 7.15 9.18 15.33
CA GLU A 33 8.23 8.86 14.40
C GLU A 33 8.15 7.39 14.04
N ILE A 34 8.44 7.08 12.78
CA ILE A 34 8.44 5.71 12.23
C ILE A 34 9.46 5.59 11.09
N ASP A 35 10.09 4.44 10.99
CA ASP A 35 11.07 4.17 9.93
C ASP A 35 10.40 3.56 8.68
N THR A 36 10.83 4.02 7.50
CA THR A 36 10.40 3.42 6.23
C THR A 36 11.30 2.22 5.86
N PRO A 37 10.83 1.27 5.04
CA PRO A 37 9.56 1.26 4.32
C PRO A 37 8.36 0.89 5.19
N LEU A 38 7.20 1.46 4.86
CA LEU A 38 5.95 1.30 5.60
C LEU A 38 4.97 0.37 4.90
N LEU A 39 4.23 -0.39 5.70
CA LEU A 39 3.07 -1.15 5.25
C LEU A 39 1.84 -0.81 6.10
N TRP A 40 0.90 -0.08 5.52
CA TRP A 40 -0.37 0.24 6.17
C TRP A 40 -1.35 -0.91 6.00
N LEU A 41 -1.75 -1.51 7.12
CA LEU A 41 -2.77 -2.54 7.09
C LEU A 41 -4.15 -1.90 6.93
N GLY A 42 -4.79 -2.15 5.79
CA GLY A 42 -6.13 -1.65 5.53
C GLY A 42 -7.12 -2.23 6.56
N HIS A 43 -7.92 -1.38 7.18
CA HIS A 43 -8.87 -1.75 8.23
C HIS A 43 -10.26 -1.16 7.97
N LEU A 44 -11.28 -1.97 8.21
CA LEU A 44 -12.67 -1.52 8.17
C LEU A 44 -13.11 -1.13 9.59
N PRO A 45 -13.39 0.15 9.87
CA PRO A 45 -13.56 0.66 11.23
C PRO A 45 -14.63 -0.04 12.07
N SER A 46 -15.67 -0.60 11.43
CA SER A 46 -16.77 -1.29 12.10
C SER A 46 -16.57 -2.81 12.23
N LEU A 47 -15.45 -3.37 11.77
CA LEU A 47 -15.28 -4.82 11.65
C LEU A 47 -14.04 -5.35 12.36
N GLU A 48 -14.23 -6.47 13.05
CA GLU A 48 -13.18 -7.29 13.64
C GLU A 48 -12.41 -8.15 12.58
N PRO A 49 -11.15 -8.58 12.85
CA PRO A 49 -10.41 -8.32 14.08
C PRO A 49 -9.73 -6.96 14.09
N HIS A 50 -9.61 -6.35 15.26
CA HIS A 50 -8.69 -5.24 15.51
C HIS A 50 -7.30 -5.85 15.77
N LEU A 51 -6.41 -5.74 14.80
CA LEU A 51 -5.12 -6.45 14.79
C LEU A 51 -4.22 -6.08 15.97
N TRP A 52 -4.24 -4.80 16.39
CA TRP A 52 -3.47 -4.28 17.53
C TRP A 52 -3.86 -4.84 18.90
N ASN A 53 -4.97 -5.57 18.98
CA ASN A 53 -5.33 -6.35 20.17
C ASN A 53 -4.61 -7.70 20.25
N HIS A 54 -3.87 -8.08 19.19
CA HIS A 54 -3.26 -9.40 19.06
C HIS A 54 -1.74 -9.34 18.93
N PHE A 55 -1.20 -8.29 18.28
CA PHE A 55 0.23 -8.07 18.11
C PHE A 55 0.50 -6.58 17.85
N ASP A 56 1.77 -6.21 17.87
CA ASP A 56 2.17 -4.84 17.62
C ASP A 56 1.91 -4.44 16.16
N VAL A 57 1.16 -3.36 15.99
CA VAL A 57 0.80 -2.76 14.69
C VAL A 57 1.09 -1.28 14.78
N GLU A 58 1.98 -0.79 13.92
CA GLU A 58 2.38 0.61 13.94
C GLU A 58 1.51 1.50 13.05
N THR A 59 0.95 0.93 11.97
CA THR A 59 0.28 1.70 10.91
C THR A 59 -0.98 1.01 10.39
N VAL A 60 -2.07 1.76 10.30
CA VAL A 60 -3.31 1.29 9.67
C VAL A 60 -3.85 2.32 8.69
N MET A 61 -4.56 1.85 7.67
CA MET A 61 -5.30 2.68 6.74
C MET A 61 -6.79 2.40 6.86
N VAL A 62 -7.59 3.45 7.00
CA VAL A 62 -9.05 3.38 7.03
C VAL A 62 -9.66 4.19 5.89
N SER A 63 -10.88 3.89 5.48
CA SER A 63 -11.56 4.62 4.40
C SER A 63 -12.57 5.61 4.96
N ALA A 64 -12.45 6.88 4.57
CA ALA A 64 -13.42 7.93 4.89
C ALA A 64 -14.82 7.59 4.35
N TYR A 65 -14.88 7.09 3.11
CA TYR A 65 -16.14 6.69 2.51
C TYR A 65 -16.88 5.59 3.30
N GLU A 66 -16.14 4.59 3.83
CA GLU A 66 -16.73 3.54 4.68
C GLU A 66 -17.27 4.10 6.00
N ILE A 67 -16.67 5.16 6.53
CA ILE A 67 -17.14 5.88 7.72
C ILE A 67 -18.39 6.69 7.38
N ILE A 68 -18.37 7.52 6.33
CA ILE A 68 -19.47 8.42 5.94
C ILE A 68 -20.76 7.65 5.64
N ARG A 69 -20.65 6.54 4.91
CA ARG A 69 -21.83 5.71 4.56
C ARG A 69 -22.46 4.98 5.75
N ASN A 70 -21.77 4.91 6.89
CA ASN A 70 -22.28 4.31 8.12
C ASN A 70 -22.51 5.41 9.17
N ARG A 71 -23.72 5.96 9.22
CA ARG A 71 -24.07 7.10 10.08
C ARG A 71 -23.70 6.89 11.56
N ARG A 72 -23.83 5.66 12.06
CA ARG A 72 -23.47 5.37 13.46
C ARG A 72 -21.96 5.51 13.65
N VAL A 73 -21.17 4.89 12.78
CA VAL A 73 -19.69 4.98 12.83
C VAL A 73 -19.25 6.42 12.64
N TYR A 74 -19.84 7.15 11.69
CA TYR A 74 -19.55 8.55 11.43
C TYR A 74 -19.74 9.41 12.71
N ASN A 75 -20.91 9.31 13.36
CA ASN A 75 -21.19 10.08 14.57
C ASN A 75 -20.19 9.76 15.69
N GLU A 76 -19.91 8.48 15.93
CA GLU A 76 -18.97 8.05 16.98
C GLU A 76 -17.52 8.49 16.68
N VAL A 77 -17.10 8.41 15.42
CA VAL A 77 -15.75 8.84 14.97
C VAL A 77 -15.61 10.36 15.08
N CYS A 78 -16.62 11.13 14.67
CA CYS A 78 -16.61 12.60 14.81
C CYS A 78 -16.59 13.05 16.27
N GLU A 79 -17.31 12.35 17.15
CA GLU A 79 -17.36 12.68 18.59
C GLU A 79 -16.03 12.34 19.30
N LYS A 80 -15.47 11.16 19.04
CA LYS A 80 -14.33 10.61 19.82
C LYS A 80 -12.97 10.89 19.18
N GLY A 81 -12.93 11.13 17.87
CA GLY A 81 -11.73 11.03 17.04
C GLY A 81 -11.43 9.57 16.64
N ILE A 82 -10.77 9.37 15.48
CA ILE A 82 -10.54 8.02 14.92
C ILE A 82 -9.68 7.14 15.81
N HIS A 83 -8.60 7.67 16.42
CA HIS A 83 -7.74 6.94 17.32
C HIS A 83 -8.50 6.37 18.52
N LYS A 84 -9.27 7.20 19.19
CA LYS A 84 -10.04 6.78 20.36
C LYS A 84 -11.20 5.85 19.99
N TYR A 85 -11.82 6.05 18.81
CA TYR A 85 -12.86 5.17 18.31
C TYR A 85 -12.32 3.75 18.08
N LEU A 86 -11.14 3.63 17.47
CA LEU A 86 -10.49 2.35 17.21
C LEU A 86 -9.77 1.75 18.42
N GLY A 87 -9.44 2.57 19.44
CA GLY A 87 -8.52 2.16 20.52
C GLY A 87 -7.12 1.87 19.99
N PHE A 88 -6.63 2.69 19.04
CA PHE A 88 -5.37 2.49 18.35
C PHE A 88 -4.46 3.72 18.47
N ASP A 89 -3.24 3.52 18.98
CA ASP A 89 -2.28 4.59 19.25
C ASP A 89 -1.23 4.77 18.14
N GLY A 90 -1.11 3.83 17.20
CA GLY A 90 -0.22 3.93 16.04
C GLY A 90 -0.63 5.03 15.06
N LEU A 91 -0.01 5.07 13.89
CA LEU A 91 -0.34 6.04 12.84
C LEU A 91 -1.55 5.60 12.01
N ILE A 92 -2.42 6.55 11.70
CA ILE A 92 -3.62 6.33 10.86
C ILE A 92 -3.56 7.21 9.61
N ILE A 93 -3.56 6.57 8.43
CA ILE A 93 -3.98 7.23 7.19
C ILE A 93 -5.48 7.04 7.02
N MET A 94 -6.21 8.12 6.72
CA MET A 94 -7.58 8.04 6.27
C MET A 94 -7.62 8.28 4.75
N ASP A 95 -7.80 7.19 3.99
CA ASP A 95 -8.03 7.22 2.54
C ASP A 95 -9.42 7.77 2.25
N SER A 96 -9.55 8.56 1.20
CA SER A 96 -10.84 9.14 0.79
C SER A 96 -11.89 8.09 0.37
N GLY A 97 -11.44 6.91 -0.03
CA GLY A 97 -12.27 5.80 -0.50
C GLY A 97 -12.43 5.73 -2.01
N GLY A 98 -11.54 6.39 -2.76
CA GLY A 98 -11.56 6.48 -4.22
C GLY A 98 -11.76 5.15 -4.96
N PHE A 99 -11.23 4.04 -4.43
CA PHE A 99 -11.44 2.72 -5.03
C PHE A 99 -12.91 2.27 -5.07
N SER A 100 -13.72 2.69 -4.12
CA SER A 100 -15.17 2.40 -4.11
C SER A 100 -15.88 3.07 -5.27
N PHE A 101 -15.30 4.12 -5.83
CA PHE A 101 -15.82 4.97 -6.90
C PHE A 101 -15.57 4.43 -8.29
N GLN A 102 -14.59 3.54 -8.48
CA GLN A 102 -14.42 2.87 -9.77
C GLN A 102 -15.65 2.08 -10.22
N LYS A 103 -16.53 1.73 -9.28
CA LYS A 103 -17.73 0.91 -9.55
C LYS A 103 -19.00 1.72 -9.67
N LYS A 104 -18.99 3.02 -9.35
CA LYS A 104 -20.14 3.92 -9.40
C LYS A 104 -19.77 5.15 -10.22
N ASP A 105 -20.63 5.55 -11.15
CA ASP A 105 -20.38 6.71 -12.02
C ASP A 105 -20.51 8.04 -11.29
N GLU A 106 -21.19 8.08 -10.15
CA GLU A 106 -21.37 9.26 -9.29
C GLU A 106 -21.16 8.90 -7.83
N LEU A 107 -20.62 9.85 -7.08
CA LEU A 107 -20.43 9.79 -5.64
C LEU A 107 -21.41 10.74 -4.97
N ASP A 108 -21.99 10.25 -3.88
CA ASP A 108 -22.74 11.07 -2.94
C ASP A 108 -21.83 11.69 -1.86
N VAL A 109 -20.56 12.00 -2.19
CA VAL A 109 -19.58 12.55 -1.24
C VAL A 109 -18.73 13.59 -1.95
N ASP A 110 -18.71 14.80 -1.44
CA ASP A 110 -17.93 15.91 -1.93
C ASP A 110 -16.59 16.04 -1.17
N PRO A 111 -15.57 16.72 -1.73
CA PRO A 111 -14.29 16.92 -1.05
C PRO A 111 -14.43 17.69 0.27
N GLU A 112 -15.43 18.54 0.40
CA GLU A 112 -15.75 19.25 1.64
C GLU A 112 -16.22 18.31 2.75
N ASP A 113 -17.04 17.29 2.43
CA ASP A 113 -17.51 16.28 3.39
C ASP A 113 -16.31 15.47 3.93
N ILE A 114 -15.35 15.13 3.03
CA ILE A 114 -14.13 14.44 3.42
C ILE A 114 -13.26 15.32 4.33
N LEU A 115 -13.11 16.61 4.00
CA LEU A 115 -12.35 17.55 4.83
C LEU A 115 -12.98 17.74 6.21
N GLU A 116 -14.32 17.84 6.29
CA GLU A 116 -15.05 17.91 7.56
C GLU A 116 -14.80 16.66 8.40
N LEU A 117 -14.93 15.47 7.80
CA LEU A 117 -14.62 14.23 8.51
C LEU A 117 -13.17 14.20 9.00
N TYR A 118 -12.19 14.60 8.19
CA TYR A 118 -10.78 14.64 8.59
C TYR A 118 -10.56 15.60 9.77
N GLU A 119 -11.20 16.76 9.74
CA GLU A 119 -11.10 17.73 10.84
C GLU A 119 -11.69 17.20 12.15
N MET A 120 -12.86 16.55 12.07
CA MET A 120 -13.55 16.00 13.25
C MET A 120 -12.86 14.75 13.78
N SER A 121 -12.46 13.83 12.89
CA SER A 121 -11.89 12.53 13.26
C SER A 121 -10.39 12.56 13.59
N LYS A 122 -9.66 13.54 13.08
CA LYS A 122 -8.22 13.80 13.34
C LYS A 122 -7.29 12.59 13.08
N PRO A 123 -7.30 11.99 11.86
CA PRO A 123 -6.27 11.04 11.50
C PRO A 123 -4.90 11.73 11.42
N ASP A 124 -3.81 10.96 11.43
CA ASP A 124 -2.46 11.52 11.30
C ASP A 124 -2.20 12.06 9.88
N LEU A 125 -2.72 11.38 8.86
CA LEU A 125 -2.68 11.76 7.45
C LEU A 125 -4.03 11.53 6.79
N GLY A 126 -4.41 12.38 5.85
CA GLY A 126 -5.52 12.14 4.93
C GLY A 126 -5.03 11.97 3.48
N VAL A 127 -5.86 11.42 2.63
CA VAL A 127 -5.63 11.36 1.18
C VAL A 127 -6.63 12.29 0.50
N VAL A 128 -6.19 13.05 -0.51
CA VAL A 128 -7.12 13.85 -1.31
C VAL A 128 -8.21 12.98 -1.93
N LEU A 129 -9.41 13.52 -2.12
CA LEU A 129 -10.49 12.79 -2.79
C LEU A 129 -10.14 12.61 -4.27
N ASP A 130 -9.58 11.45 -4.59
CA ASP A 130 -9.23 11.07 -5.94
C ASP A 130 -10.36 10.33 -6.66
N HIS A 131 -10.34 10.37 -7.98
CA HIS A 131 -11.20 9.59 -8.85
C HIS A 131 -10.33 8.60 -9.64
N PRO A 132 -10.09 7.40 -9.12
CA PRO A 132 -9.19 6.44 -9.73
C PRO A 132 -9.60 6.13 -11.16
N LEU A 133 -8.61 6.10 -12.06
CA LEU A 133 -8.82 5.74 -13.46
C LEU A 133 -9.27 4.28 -13.57
N ASN A 134 -10.04 3.97 -14.60
CA ASN A 134 -10.49 2.62 -14.89
C ASN A 134 -9.90 2.16 -16.24
N PRO A 135 -9.06 1.11 -16.27
CA PRO A 135 -8.42 0.65 -17.49
C PRO A 135 -9.40 0.08 -18.53
N LEU A 136 -10.64 -0.19 -18.12
CA LEU A 136 -11.72 -0.70 -18.98
C LEU A 136 -12.57 0.42 -19.59
N GLU A 137 -12.40 1.67 -19.13
CA GLU A 137 -13.06 2.85 -19.68
C GLU A 137 -12.25 3.47 -20.83
N ASP A 138 -12.91 4.33 -21.60
CA ASP A 138 -12.25 5.10 -22.65
C ASP A 138 -11.36 6.22 -22.07
N GLU A 139 -10.54 6.79 -22.94
CA GLU A 139 -9.59 7.84 -22.56
C GLU A 139 -10.29 9.13 -22.10
N MET A 140 -11.44 9.48 -22.69
CA MET A 140 -12.19 10.69 -22.34
C MET A 140 -12.73 10.60 -20.91
N LYS A 141 -13.32 9.48 -20.52
CA LYS A 141 -13.78 9.25 -19.13
C LYS A 141 -12.62 9.25 -18.14
N ASN A 142 -11.49 8.63 -18.48
CA ASN A 142 -10.31 8.66 -17.62
C ASN A 142 -9.74 10.09 -17.48
N LYS A 143 -9.79 10.90 -18.54
CA LYS A 143 -9.43 12.32 -18.48
C LYS A 143 -10.37 13.11 -17.57
N GLU A 144 -11.68 12.87 -17.64
CA GLU A 144 -12.65 13.49 -16.72
C GLU A 144 -12.37 13.11 -15.27
N ARG A 145 -12.05 11.85 -14.97
CA ARG A 145 -11.67 11.37 -13.63
C ARG A 145 -10.42 12.11 -13.13
N TRP A 146 -9.42 12.26 -13.98
CA TRP A 146 -8.21 13.00 -13.63
C TRP A 146 -8.50 14.47 -13.34
N LEU A 147 -9.30 15.13 -14.15
CA LEU A 147 -9.67 16.54 -13.93
C LEU A 147 -10.42 16.73 -12.60
N LYS A 148 -11.30 15.81 -12.23
CA LYS A 148 -11.96 15.83 -10.92
C LYS A 148 -10.94 15.63 -9.78
N THR A 149 -10.03 14.67 -9.91
CA THR A 149 -8.94 14.47 -8.94
C THR A 149 -8.10 15.74 -8.76
N LEU A 150 -7.77 16.42 -9.86
CA LEU A 150 -6.97 17.65 -9.84
C LEU A 150 -7.72 18.80 -9.15
N GLN A 151 -9.01 18.99 -9.47
CA GLN A 151 -9.86 20.00 -8.83
C GLN A 151 -9.99 19.74 -7.32
N ASN A 152 -10.24 18.50 -6.93
CA ASN A 152 -10.33 18.11 -5.51
C ASN A 152 -8.99 18.31 -4.80
N SER A 153 -7.86 17.98 -5.47
CA SER A 153 -6.52 18.19 -4.91
C SER A 153 -6.26 19.67 -4.64
N ASP A 154 -6.57 20.56 -5.60
CA ASP A 154 -6.42 22.00 -5.43
C ASP A 154 -7.27 22.53 -4.27
N LEU A 155 -8.54 22.14 -4.20
CA LEU A 155 -9.45 22.53 -3.13
C LEU A 155 -8.98 22.02 -1.77
N MET A 156 -8.71 20.71 -1.67
CA MET A 156 -8.41 20.06 -0.40
C MET A 156 -7.03 20.47 0.13
N LEU A 157 -6.01 20.58 -0.72
CA LEU A 157 -4.67 21.03 -0.31
C LEU A 157 -4.66 22.50 0.15
N LYS A 158 -5.60 23.34 -0.31
CA LYS A 158 -5.75 24.72 0.15
C LYS A 158 -6.51 24.87 1.46
N ASN A 159 -7.51 24.03 1.68
CA ASN A 159 -8.47 24.18 2.79
C ASN A 159 -8.30 23.16 3.92
N GLY A 160 -7.58 22.06 3.70
CA GLY A 160 -7.40 21.01 4.70
C GLY A 160 -6.62 21.48 5.93
N LYS A 161 -6.97 20.95 7.09
CA LYS A 161 -6.34 21.30 8.39
C LYS A 161 -5.39 20.22 8.90
N ILE A 162 -5.37 19.07 8.24
CA ILE A 162 -4.43 17.98 8.48
C ILE A 162 -3.51 17.82 7.27
N PRO A 163 -2.36 17.13 7.39
CA PRO A 163 -1.54 16.79 6.23
C PRO A 163 -2.29 15.87 5.26
N LEU A 164 -2.26 16.21 3.96
CA LEU A 164 -2.99 15.49 2.91
C LEU A 164 -2.04 14.99 1.84
N ILE A 165 -2.14 13.72 1.48
CA ILE A 165 -1.35 13.09 0.42
C ILE A 165 -2.03 13.37 -0.93
N PRO A 166 -1.41 14.14 -1.84
CA PRO A 166 -1.88 14.24 -3.22
C PRO A 166 -1.60 12.94 -3.98
N VAL A 167 -2.44 12.64 -4.98
CA VAL A 167 -2.37 11.39 -5.75
C VAL A 167 -2.20 11.68 -7.23
N VAL A 168 -1.25 10.98 -7.87
CA VAL A 168 -1.06 11.01 -9.32
C VAL A 168 -1.58 9.73 -9.96
N HIS A 169 -2.08 9.85 -11.18
CA HIS A 169 -2.65 8.77 -11.97
C HIS A 169 -2.22 8.86 -13.43
N GLY A 170 -2.13 7.71 -14.11
CA GLY A 170 -1.90 7.66 -15.56
C GLY A 170 -1.92 6.21 -16.06
N TYR A 171 -2.35 6.01 -17.30
CA TYR A 171 -2.26 4.73 -18.01
C TYR A 171 -1.34 4.77 -19.23
N SER A 172 -0.67 5.90 -19.42
CA SER A 172 0.54 6.04 -20.22
C SER A 172 1.58 6.81 -19.40
N LEU A 173 2.85 6.70 -19.77
CA LEU A 173 3.91 7.48 -19.09
C LEU A 173 3.75 8.98 -19.37
N GLU A 174 3.20 9.36 -20.52
CA GLU A 174 2.89 10.75 -20.88
C GLU A 174 1.81 11.32 -19.97
N ASP A 175 0.67 10.59 -19.81
CA ASP A 175 -0.40 11.02 -18.90
C ASP A 175 0.08 11.11 -17.46
N LEU A 176 0.88 10.13 -17.02
CA LEU A 176 1.43 10.13 -15.66
C LEU A 176 2.40 11.30 -15.44
N LYS A 177 3.27 11.60 -16.42
CA LYS A 177 4.15 12.77 -16.36
C LYS A 177 3.34 14.06 -16.25
N LYS A 178 2.32 14.20 -17.07
CA LYS A 178 1.40 15.35 -17.02
C LYS A 178 0.71 15.44 -15.65
N SER A 179 0.25 14.32 -15.11
CA SER A 179 -0.33 14.25 -13.77
C SER A 179 0.65 14.74 -12.68
N CYS A 180 1.93 14.37 -12.78
CA CYS A 180 2.96 14.87 -11.89
C CYS A 180 3.16 16.39 -12.02
N ASP A 181 3.21 16.92 -13.25
CA ASP A 181 3.36 18.35 -13.51
C ASP A 181 2.15 19.15 -12.99
N ASP A 182 0.94 18.64 -13.20
CA ASP A 182 -0.29 19.27 -12.72
C ASP A 182 -0.31 19.33 -11.17
N ILE A 183 0.13 18.28 -10.47
CA ILE A 183 0.23 18.30 -8.99
C ILE A 183 1.34 19.25 -8.52
N LYS A 184 2.50 19.31 -9.19
CA LYS A 184 3.58 20.26 -8.86
C LYS A 184 3.12 21.72 -8.96
N ASN A 185 2.22 22.04 -9.89
CA ASN A 185 1.65 23.38 -10.01
C ASN A 185 0.77 23.76 -8.82
N ILE A 186 0.17 22.78 -8.12
CA ILE A 186 -0.61 23.00 -6.90
C ILE A 186 0.29 23.00 -5.67
N HIS A 187 1.21 22.06 -5.59
CA HIS A 187 2.13 21.85 -4.47
C HIS A 187 3.47 21.29 -5.00
N GLU A 188 4.46 22.17 -5.12
CA GLU A 188 5.74 21.86 -5.78
C GLU A 188 6.45 20.64 -5.19
N ASN A 189 6.55 20.56 -3.86
CA ASN A 189 7.27 19.52 -3.14
C ASN A 189 6.43 18.95 -1.98
N PRO A 190 5.43 18.09 -2.25
CA PRO A 190 4.70 17.45 -1.18
C PRO A 190 5.62 16.47 -0.44
N PRO A 191 5.66 16.43 0.92
CA PRO A 191 6.49 15.48 1.66
C PRO A 191 6.17 14.01 1.34
N ILE A 192 4.92 13.73 0.97
CA ILE A 192 4.46 12.40 0.55
C ILE A 192 3.64 12.58 -0.73
N ILE A 193 3.92 11.76 -1.74
CA ILE A 193 3.15 11.66 -2.99
C ILE A 193 2.59 10.25 -3.14
N GLY A 194 1.33 10.13 -3.57
CA GLY A 194 0.66 8.87 -3.83
C GLY A 194 0.60 8.51 -5.30
N LEU A 195 0.82 7.25 -5.65
CA LEU A 195 0.56 6.69 -6.98
C LEU A 195 -0.66 5.77 -6.90
N GLY A 196 -1.74 6.17 -7.58
CA GLY A 196 -3.01 5.43 -7.60
C GLY A 196 -3.31 4.76 -8.94
N SER A 197 -4.47 4.11 -9.04
CA SER A 197 -5.04 3.46 -10.24
C SER A 197 -4.27 2.26 -10.80
N ILE A 198 -3.22 1.76 -10.16
CA ILE A 198 -2.37 0.69 -10.70
C ILE A 198 -2.83 -0.72 -10.32
N VAL A 199 -3.59 -0.88 -9.24
CA VAL A 199 -4.11 -2.19 -8.79
C VAL A 199 -4.90 -2.94 -9.86
N PRO A 200 -5.82 -2.30 -10.64
CA PRO A 200 -6.55 -2.98 -11.70
C PRO A 200 -5.66 -3.56 -12.80
N LEU A 201 -4.48 -2.98 -13.03
CA LEU A 201 -3.53 -3.47 -14.03
C LEU A 201 -2.96 -4.85 -13.68
N ILE A 202 -2.83 -5.17 -12.40
CA ILE A 202 -2.38 -6.49 -11.94
C ILE A 202 -3.51 -7.53 -12.05
N PHE A 203 -4.73 -7.16 -11.64
CA PHE A 203 -5.81 -8.13 -11.45
C PHE A 203 -6.81 -8.18 -12.61
N LYS A 204 -7.22 -7.01 -13.16
CA LYS A 204 -8.27 -6.93 -14.19
C LYS A 204 -7.74 -6.99 -15.61
N CYS A 205 -6.51 -6.55 -15.83
CA CYS A 205 -5.93 -6.46 -17.18
C CYS A 205 -5.03 -7.64 -17.54
N ARG A 206 -4.98 -8.66 -16.70
CA ARG A 206 -4.18 -9.87 -16.92
C ARG A 206 -4.65 -10.58 -18.19
N GLY A 207 -3.77 -10.64 -19.20
CA GLY A 207 -4.11 -11.21 -20.53
C GLY A 207 -4.78 -10.24 -21.52
N SER A 208 -5.04 -9.00 -21.15
CA SER A 208 -5.50 -7.97 -22.07
C SER A 208 -4.44 -7.62 -23.10
N LYS A 209 -4.83 -7.48 -24.38
CA LYS A 209 -3.93 -7.02 -25.45
C LYS A 209 -3.43 -5.59 -25.19
N LYS A 210 -4.28 -4.71 -24.64
CA LYS A 210 -3.96 -3.30 -24.32
C LYS A 210 -2.89 -3.19 -23.23
N PHE A 211 -2.87 -4.11 -22.25
CA PHE A 211 -1.97 -4.09 -21.10
C PHE A 211 -1.13 -5.37 -21.02
N LYS A 212 -0.59 -5.82 -22.14
CA LYS A 212 0.17 -7.08 -22.25
C LYS A 212 1.34 -7.16 -21.25
N ASN A 213 1.94 -6.02 -20.93
CA ASN A 213 3.05 -5.88 -19.98
C ASN A 213 2.69 -4.98 -18.80
N SER A 214 1.48 -5.13 -18.24
CA SER A 214 0.96 -4.23 -17.20
C SER A 214 1.86 -4.08 -15.97
N VAL A 215 2.56 -5.14 -15.55
CA VAL A 215 3.48 -5.05 -14.41
C VAL A 215 4.74 -4.27 -14.76
N ASN A 216 5.28 -4.39 -15.98
CA ASN A 216 6.39 -3.56 -16.42
C ASN A 216 5.98 -2.08 -16.48
N PHE A 217 4.77 -1.79 -16.95
CA PHE A 217 4.23 -0.44 -16.91
C PHE A 217 4.13 0.11 -15.49
N ILE A 218 3.75 -0.73 -14.50
CA ILE A 218 3.75 -0.33 -13.09
C ILE A 218 5.18 0.00 -12.62
N ILE A 219 6.17 -0.81 -12.99
CA ILE A 219 7.58 -0.55 -12.68
C ILE A 219 8.02 0.80 -13.23
N ASP A 220 7.73 1.05 -14.51
CA ASP A 220 8.09 2.31 -15.17
C ASP A 220 7.35 3.50 -14.57
N SER A 221 6.07 3.31 -14.15
CA SER A 221 5.29 4.33 -13.46
C SER A 221 5.88 4.71 -12.10
N VAL A 222 6.27 3.73 -11.30
CA VAL A 222 6.94 3.96 -10.00
C VAL A 222 8.23 4.76 -10.20
N ARG A 223 9.06 4.36 -11.17
CA ARG A 223 10.31 5.07 -11.49
C ARG A 223 10.07 6.50 -11.94
N MET A 224 9.07 6.70 -12.80
CA MET A 224 8.72 8.04 -13.26
C MET A 224 8.32 8.93 -12.10
N VAL A 225 7.40 8.49 -11.24
CA VAL A 225 6.96 9.29 -10.08
C VAL A 225 8.11 9.55 -9.12
N ARG A 226 8.98 8.57 -8.87
CA ARG A 226 10.19 8.75 -8.06
C ARG A 226 11.14 9.80 -8.65
N LYS A 227 11.31 9.80 -9.97
CA LYS A 227 12.13 10.81 -10.68
C LYS A 227 11.52 12.20 -10.61
N GLU A 228 10.19 12.30 -10.74
CA GLU A 228 9.47 13.58 -10.69
C GLU A 228 9.42 14.18 -9.27
N PHE A 229 9.43 13.34 -8.23
CA PHE A 229 9.36 13.73 -6.83
C PHE A 229 10.50 13.08 -6.02
N PRO A 230 11.77 13.45 -6.30
CA PRO A 230 12.94 12.83 -5.64
C PRO A 230 12.95 13.09 -4.13
N ASP A 231 12.48 14.27 -3.71
CA ASP A 231 12.48 14.73 -2.33
C ASP A 231 11.16 14.41 -1.58
N SER A 232 10.30 13.55 -2.15
CA SER A 232 9.07 13.09 -1.51
C SER A 232 9.19 11.63 -1.07
N LEU A 233 8.48 11.21 -0.03
CA LEU A 233 8.18 9.80 0.18
C LEU A 233 7.12 9.35 -0.83
N LEU A 234 7.33 8.19 -1.46
CA LEU A 234 6.41 7.62 -2.43
C LEU A 234 5.53 6.56 -1.77
N HIS A 235 4.22 6.83 -1.74
CA HIS A 235 3.21 5.86 -1.38
C HIS A 235 2.56 5.25 -2.63
N VAL A 236 2.44 3.92 -2.69
CA VAL A 236 1.78 3.21 -3.80
C VAL A 236 0.57 2.47 -3.27
N PHE A 237 -0.62 2.85 -3.75
CA PHE A 237 -1.88 2.35 -3.22
C PHE A 237 -2.18 0.91 -3.63
N GLY A 238 -2.56 0.08 -2.64
CA GLY A 238 -3.19 -1.23 -2.82
C GLY A 238 -2.27 -2.38 -3.28
N ILE A 239 -0.95 -2.19 -3.32
CA ILE A 239 0.01 -3.21 -3.78
C ILE A 239 0.88 -3.72 -2.62
N GLY A 240 0.26 -4.35 -1.64
CA GLY A 240 0.96 -4.89 -0.48
C GLY A 240 0.68 -6.39 -0.28
N SER A 241 1.24 -7.29 -1.09
CA SER A 241 1.28 -8.72 -0.79
C SER A 241 2.69 -9.15 -0.40
N THR A 242 2.83 -10.33 0.22
CA THR A 242 4.12 -10.90 0.66
C THR A 242 5.18 -11.06 -0.44
N LYS A 243 4.81 -10.87 -1.71
CA LYS A 243 5.73 -10.83 -2.85
C LYS A 243 5.77 -9.47 -3.55
N SER A 244 4.60 -8.85 -3.80
CA SER A 244 4.58 -7.57 -4.51
C SER A 244 5.23 -6.45 -3.72
N MET A 245 5.18 -6.48 -2.38
CA MET A 245 5.85 -5.48 -1.56
C MET A 245 7.35 -5.43 -1.80
N HIS A 246 8.02 -6.59 -1.93
CA HIS A 246 9.46 -6.64 -2.19
C HIS A 246 9.83 -6.06 -3.55
N LEU A 247 9.00 -6.30 -4.58
CA LEU A 247 9.19 -5.66 -5.89
C LEU A 247 9.03 -4.15 -5.78
N MET A 248 8.00 -3.66 -5.10
CA MET A 248 7.76 -2.21 -4.95
C MET A 248 8.86 -1.53 -4.14
N TYR A 249 9.23 -2.10 -3.01
CA TYR A 249 10.33 -1.55 -2.19
C TYR A 249 11.66 -1.53 -2.94
N SER A 250 11.97 -2.56 -3.75
CA SER A 250 13.19 -2.57 -4.58
C SER A 250 13.21 -1.52 -5.70
N LEU A 251 12.08 -0.85 -5.95
CA LEU A 251 11.96 0.29 -6.87
C LEU A 251 12.02 1.65 -6.16
N GLY A 252 12.26 1.67 -4.85
CA GLY A 252 12.29 2.89 -4.06
C GLY A 252 10.93 3.40 -3.61
N VAL A 253 9.93 2.52 -3.51
CA VAL A 253 8.66 2.84 -2.86
C VAL A 253 8.88 2.85 -1.34
N ASP A 254 8.52 3.95 -0.68
CA ASP A 254 8.72 4.11 0.76
C ASP A 254 7.53 3.60 1.58
N SER A 255 6.36 3.47 0.94
CA SER A 255 5.11 3.23 1.67
C SER A 255 4.09 2.50 0.79
N LEU A 256 3.43 1.50 1.36
CA LEU A 256 2.40 0.67 0.72
C LEU A 256 1.22 0.47 1.65
N ASP A 257 0.05 0.18 1.08
CA ASP A 257 -1.10 -0.31 1.85
C ASP A 257 -1.62 -1.65 1.34
N SER A 258 -2.31 -2.37 2.19
CA SER A 258 -2.94 -3.63 1.81
C SER A 258 -4.16 -4.01 2.65
N MET A 259 -5.26 -4.35 1.96
CA MET A 259 -6.37 -5.14 2.49
C MET A 259 -6.20 -6.65 2.23
N GLY A 260 -5.08 -7.04 1.61
CA GLY A 260 -4.83 -8.42 1.18
C GLY A 260 -4.92 -9.45 2.31
N TRP A 261 -4.43 -9.11 3.49
CA TRP A 261 -4.48 -9.94 4.67
C TRP A 261 -5.91 -10.40 5.00
N ARG A 262 -6.88 -9.49 4.96
CA ARG A 262 -8.28 -9.75 5.25
C ARG A 262 -9.01 -10.42 4.09
N LEU A 263 -8.82 -9.91 2.87
CA LEU A 263 -9.47 -10.45 1.67
C LEU A 263 -9.07 -11.90 1.42
N LYS A 264 -7.79 -12.23 1.55
CA LYS A 264 -7.30 -13.61 1.39
C LYS A 264 -7.85 -14.52 2.47
N ALA A 265 -7.91 -14.06 3.72
CA ALA A 265 -8.56 -14.81 4.81
C ALA A 265 -10.03 -15.07 4.51
N ALA A 266 -10.77 -14.12 3.96
CA ALA A 266 -12.17 -14.30 3.56
C ALA A 266 -12.34 -15.35 2.45
N TYR A 267 -11.35 -15.45 1.54
CA TYR A 267 -11.32 -16.52 0.53
C TYR A 267 -10.79 -17.88 1.05
N GLY A 268 -10.49 -17.98 2.35
CA GLY A 268 -9.97 -19.21 2.97
C GLY A 268 -8.47 -19.44 2.74
N CYS A 269 -7.75 -18.44 2.28
CA CYS A 269 -6.31 -18.51 2.02
C CYS A 269 -5.50 -18.01 3.21
N ILE A 270 -4.38 -18.69 3.48
CA ILE A 270 -3.32 -18.21 4.37
C ILE A 270 -2.14 -17.69 3.57
N GLN A 271 -1.34 -16.88 4.22
CA GLN A 271 -0.07 -16.36 3.73
C GLN A 271 1.08 -17.00 4.49
N LEU A 272 2.19 -17.21 3.79
CA LEU A 272 3.43 -17.70 4.38
C LEU A 272 4.60 -16.81 3.92
N PRO A 273 5.68 -16.68 4.70
CA PRO A 273 6.83 -15.87 4.33
C PRO A 273 7.38 -16.24 2.95
N GLY A 274 7.48 -15.25 2.04
CA GLY A 274 8.00 -15.44 0.69
C GLY A 274 7.18 -16.37 -0.21
N VAL A 275 6.01 -16.82 0.22
CA VAL A 275 5.14 -17.73 -0.54
C VAL A 275 3.86 -17.00 -0.96
N GLY A 276 3.23 -17.45 -2.03
CA GLY A 276 1.92 -16.95 -2.44
C GLY A 276 0.78 -17.56 -1.62
N ASP A 277 -0.46 -17.37 -2.10
CA ASP A 277 -1.66 -17.88 -1.46
C ASP A 277 -1.63 -19.42 -1.32
N ARG A 278 -2.00 -19.92 -0.15
CA ARG A 278 -2.17 -21.35 0.15
C ARG A 278 -3.52 -21.61 0.82
N TYR A 279 -4.12 -22.73 0.51
CA TYR A 279 -5.22 -23.26 1.32
C TYR A 279 -4.65 -24.17 2.41
N PRO A 280 -5.10 -24.04 3.67
CA PRO A 280 -4.67 -24.92 4.76
C PRO A 280 -4.93 -26.40 4.44
N VAL A 281 -6.05 -26.71 3.81
CA VAL A 281 -6.40 -28.04 3.33
C VAL A 281 -6.72 -28.04 1.84
N ASN A 282 -6.54 -29.18 1.19
CA ASN A 282 -6.87 -29.33 -0.24
C ASN A 282 -8.40 -29.35 -0.43
N LYS A 283 -8.90 -28.34 -1.15
CA LYS A 283 -10.35 -28.18 -1.46
C LYS A 283 -10.70 -28.62 -2.88
N ASN A 284 -9.79 -29.26 -3.61
CA ASN A 284 -9.97 -29.72 -5.00
C ASN A 284 -10.51 -28.66 -5.98
N ASN A 285 -10.19 -27.39 -5.74
CA ASN A 285 -10.67 -26.24 -6.52
C ASN A 285 -9.59 -25.63 -7.43
N GLY A 286 -8.52 -26.36 -7.69
CA GLY A 286 -7.39 -25.95 -8.54
C GLY A 286 -6.47 -24.89 -7.91
N ARG A 287 -6.70 -24.53 -6.64
CA ARG A 287 -5.83 -23.61 -5.90
C ARG A 287 -4.80 -24.38 -5.06
N PRO A 288 -3.57 -23.84 -4.92
CA PRO A 288 -2.51 -24.57 -4.23
C PRO A 288 -2.82 -24.76 -2.74
N SER A 289 -2.79 -26.00 -2.27
CA SER A 289 -2.75 -26.36 -0.86
C SER A 289 -1.31 -26.32 -0.35
N LEU A 290 -1.16 -26.49 0.98
CA LEU A 290 0.15 -26.57 1.62
C LEU A 290 0.98 -27.74 1.06
N THR A 291 2.19 -27.43 0.61
CA THR A 291 3.24 -28.42 0.33
C THR A 291 3.94 -28.82 1.63
N GLU A 292 4.83 -29.81 1.61
CA GLU A 292 5.62 -30.15 2.81
C GLU A 292 6.50 -28.99 3.24
N SER A 293 7.16 -28.28 2.31
CA SER A 293 7.93 -27.08 2.64
C SER A 293 7.06 -25.94 3.20
N ASP A 294 5.82 -25.78 2.73
CA ASP A 294 4.88 -24.80 3.31
C ASP A 294 4.49 -25.18 4.75
N LYS A 295 4.35 -26.48 5.04
CA LYS A 295 4.08 -26.98 6.39
C LYS A 295 5.26 -26.75 7.35
N GLU A 296 6.48 -26.90 6.86
CA GLU A 296 7.69 -26.53 7.62
C GLU A 296 7.66 -25.06 8.03
N LEU A 297 7.38 -24.14 7.08
CA LEU A 297 7.23 -22.70 7.38
C LEU A 297 6.09 -22.45 8.39
N LEU A 298 4.96 -23.14 8.26
CA LEU A 298 3.85 -22.99 9.18
C LEU A 298 4.17 -23.56 10.57
N SER A 299 4.99 -24.62 10.65
CA SER A 299 5.35 -25.26 11.92
C SER A 299 6.20 -24.37 12.83
N VAL A 300 6.95 -23.42 12.25
CA VAL A 300 7.78 -22.44 12.99
C VAL A 300 7.14 -21.05 13.08
N CYS A 301 5.87 -20.92 12.70
CA CYS A 301 5.18 -19.63 12.75
C CYS A 301 4.93 -19.21 14.21
N GLU A 302 5.37 -18.01 14.57
CA GLU A 302 5.28 -17.41 15.91
C GLU A 302 4.09 -16.43 16.05
N CYS A 303 3.17 -16.38 15.05
CA CYS A 303 2.03 -15.48 15.19
C CYS A 303 1.14 -15.88 16.38
N PRO A 304 0.39 -14.94 16.99
CA PRO A 304 -0.45 -15.21 18.17
C PRO A 304 -1.46 -16.33 17.99
N ILE A 305 -1.78 -16.66 16.75
CA ILE A 305 -2.72 -17.74 16.42
C ILE A 305 -2.04 -19.11 16.40
N CYS A 306 -0.78 -19.17 15.97
CA CYS A 306 -0.01 -20.40 15.79
C CYS A 306 0.81 -20.78 17.03
N GLU A 307 1.16 -19.81 17.86
CA GLU A 307 1.94 -20.01 19.09
C GLU A 307 1.35 -21.13 19.94
N ASP A 308 2.20 -21.95 20.54
CA ASP A 308 1.86 -23.09 21.41
C ASP A 308 0.93 -24.16 20.81
N LYS A 309 0.80 -24.25 19.49
CA LYS A 309 -0.04 -25.23 18.81
C LYS A 309 0.77 -26.18 17.92
N SER A 310 0.35 -27.44 17.88
CA SER A 310 0.86 -28.41 16.92
C SER A 310 0.53 -27.99 15.48
N LEU A 311 1.23 -28.53 14.51
CA LEU A 311 0.99 -28.23 13.08
C LEU A 311 -0.46 -28.57 12.67
N GLU A 312 -0.99 -29.70 13.16
CA GLU A 312 -2.37 -30.13 12.89
C GLU A 312 -3.40 -29.15 13.45
N GLU A 313 -3.17 -28.64 14.66
CA GLU A 313 -4.04 -27.64 15.28
C GLU A 313 -4.00 -26.32 14.54
N ARG A 314 -2.81 -25.86 14.10
CA ARG A 314 -2.64 -24.67 13.26
C ARG A 314 -3.42 -24.77 11.96
N ILE A 315 -3.25 -25.89 11.23
CA ILE A 315 -3.96 -26.16 9.97
C ILE A 315 -5.48 -26.17 10.19
N ARG A 316 -5.96 -26.88 11.19
CA ARG A 316 -7.39 -26.98 11.51
C ARG A 316 -7.97 -25.60 11.84
N LEU A 317 -7.30 -24.83 12.70
CA LEU A 317 -7.75 -23.50 13.12
C LEU A 317 -7.77 -22.53 11.94
N LEU A 318 -6.69 -22.50 11.16
CA LEU A 318 -6.58 -21.64 9.99
C LEU A 318 -7.51 -22.02 8.85
N ASP A 319 -7.95 -23.28 8.74
CA ASP A 319 -8.97 -23.68 7.75
C ASP A 319 -10.39 -23.28 8.20
N SER A 320 -10.73 -23.44 9.46
CA SER A 320 -12.09 -23.26 9.96
C SER A 320 -12.44 -21.83 10.35
N ASP A 321 -11.50 -21.05 10.89
CA ASP A 321 -11.79 -19.73 11.46
C ASP A 321 -11.22 -18.57 10.64
N PHE A 322 -12.13 -17.69 10.18
CA PHE A 322 -11.78 -16.49 9.43
C PHE A 322 -10.89 -15.52 10.24
N LYS A 323 -11.22 -15.30 11.52
CA LYS A 323 -10.52 -14.34 12.39
C LYS A 323 -9.07 -14.76 12.59
N SER A 324 -8.86 -16.05 12.88
CA SER A 324 -7.54 -16.65 13.02
C SER A 324 -6.71 -16.52 11.74
N ARG A 325 -7.31 -16.81 10.57
CA ARG A 325 -6.63 -16.61 9.28
C ARG A 325 -6.24 -15.15 9.04
N ALA A 326 -7.15 -14.23 9.35
CA ALA A 326 -6.92 -12.80 9.15
C ALA A 326 -5.77 -12.28 10.01
N ILE A 327 -5.74 -12.65 11.29
CA ILE A 327 -4.66 -12.28 12.22
C ILE A 327 -3.31 -12.90 11.77
N HIS A 328 -3.30 -14.20 11.43
CA HIS A 328 -2.12 -14.88 10.91
C HIS A 328 -1.58 -14.19 9.64
N ASN A 329 -2.46 -13.90 8.67
CA ASN A 329 -2.06 -13.24 7.43
C ASN A 329 -1.47 -11.85 7.67
N ALA A 330 -2.09 -11.05 8.52
CA ALA A 330 -1.61 -9.71 8.86
C ALA A 330 -0.24 -9.77 9.54
N TRP A 331 -0.04 -10.71 10.48
CA TRP A 331 1.25 -10.97 11.10
C TRP A 331 2.33 -11.27 10.04
N VAL A 332 2.06 -12.18 9.11
CA VAL A 332 3.02 -12.53 8.05
C VAL A 332 3.35 -11.32 7.18
N PHE A 333 2.38 -10.45 6.87
CA PHE A 333 2.65 -9.23 6.11
C PHE A 333 3.60 -8.28 6.85
N ILE A 334 3.40 -8.09 8.16
CA ILE A 334 4.29 -7.24 8.96
C ILE A 334 5.68 -7.87 9.06
N CYS A 335 5.78 -9.17 9.36
CA CYS A 335 7.08 -9.85 9.42
C CYS A 335 7.88 -9.77 8.11
N GLU A 336 7.22 -9.88 6.95
CA GLU A 336 7.89 -9.72 5.64
C GLU A 336 8.36 -8.27 5.41
N ARG A 337 7.60 -7.25 5.84
CA ARG A 337 8.04 -5.85 5.82
C ARG A 337 9.23 -5.62 6.73
N ASP A 338 9.18 -6.11 7.96
CA ASP A 338 10.23 -5.94 8.96
C ASP A 338 11.53 -6.65 8.53
N LEU A 339 11.40 -7.85 7.99
CA LEU A 339 12.54 -8.58 7.45
C LEU A 339 13.17 -7.83 6.26
N TYR A 340 12.35 -7.25 5.37
CA TYR A 340 12.87 -6.40 4.30
C TYR A 340 13.65 -5.20 4.86
N HIS A 341 13.08 -4.50 5.85
CA HIS A 341 13.73 -3.35 6.48
C HIS A 341 15.06 -3.74 7.14
N GLN A 342 15.10 -4.85 7.86
CA GLN A 342 16.34 -5.38 8.43
C GLN A 342 17.39 -5.67 7.33
N LYS A 343 16.97 -6.32 6.23
CA LYS A 343 17.86 -6.63 5.10
C LYS A 343 18.33 -5.40 4.35
N LEU A 344 17.54 -4.33 4.35
CA LEU A 344 17.97 -3.04 3.84
C LEU A 344 19.07 -2.45 4.71
N LEU A 345 18.90 -2.41 6.01
CA LEU A 345 19.88 -1.82 6.95
C LEU A 345 21.18 -2.62 7.05
N ASP A 346 21.16 -3.94 6.85
CA ASP A 346 22.37 -4.80 6.86
C ASP A 346 23.07 -4.89 5.48
N GLY A 347 22.55 -4.18 4.46
CA GLY A 347 23.12 -4.15 3.12
C GLY A 347 22.89 -5.42 2.29
N SER A 348 22.02 -6.34 2.71
CA SER A 348 21.70 -7.59 2.01
C SER A 348 20.36 -7.56 1.26
N CYS A 349 19.82 -6.36 1.04
CA CYS A 349 18.50 -6.14 0.42
C CYS A 349 18.40 -6.76 -0.98
N PHE A 350 19.46 -6.64 -1.80
CA PHE A 350 19.47 -7.21 -3.16
C PHE A 350 19.31 -8.72 -3.15
N ASP A 351 20.12 -9.42 -2.35
CA ASP A 351 20.09 -10.89 -2.25
C ASP A 351 18.75 -11.38 -1.72
N PHE A 352 18.21 -10.68 -0.73
CA PHE A 352 16.90 -10.97 -0.18
C PHE A 352 15.79 -10.80 -1.24
N CYS A 353 15.74 -9.68 -1.95
CA CYS A 353 14.76 -9.46 -3.02
C CYS A 353 14.89 -10.49 -4.13
N ASN A 354 16.11 -10.84 -4.52
CA ASN A 354 16.37 -11.87 -5.51
C ASN A 354 15.84 -13.23 -5.04
N GLU A 355 16.08 -13.60 -3.79
CA GLU A 355 15.53 -14.85 -3.23
C GLU A 355 14.00 -14.86 -3.27
N ARG A 356 13.35 -13.79 -2.81
CA ARG A 356 11.89 -13.67 -2.76
C ARG A 356 11.21 -13.64 -4.13
N LEU A 357 11.88 -13.09 -5.15
CA LEU A 357 11.30 -12.79 -6.46
C LEU A 357 11.81 -13.68 -7.60
N LYS A 358 12.90 -14.46 -7.42
CA LYS A 358 13.48 -15.32 -8.47
C LYS A 358 12.52 -16.35 -9.06
N THR A 359 11.44 -16.65 -8.37
CA THR A 359 10.44 -17.65 -8.80
C THR A 359 9.04 -17.06 -8.82
N GLY A 360 8.16 -17.66 -9.64
CA GLY A 360 6.75 -17.31 -9.72
C GLY A 360 6.46 -16.10 -10.62
N PHE A 361 5.29 -15.48 -10.39
CA PHE A 361 4.75 -14.46 -11.29
C PHE A 361 5.66 -13.23 -11.46
N PHE A 362 6.32 -12.77 -10.39
CA PHE A 362 7.13 -11.56 -10.43
C PHE A 362 8.56 -11.75 -10.94
N SER A 363 9.03 -12.98 -11.15
CA SER A 363 10.43 -13.27 -11.53
C SER A 363 10.89 -12.50 -12.78
N LYS A 364 10.13 -12.60 -13.88
CA LYS A 364 10.46 -11.89 -15.14
C LYS A 364 10.39 -10.37 -15.00
N HIS A 365 9.52 -9.87 -14.12
CA HIS A 365 9.33 -8.45 -13.87
C HIS A 365 10.44 -7.88 -12.98
N PHE A 366 10.92 -8.66 -12.02
CA PHE A 366 12.09 -8.31 -11.24
C PHE A 366 13.34 -8.26 -12.13
N SER A 367 13.52 -9.23 -13.03
CA SER A 367 14.60 -9.18 -14.03
C SER A 367 14.49 -7.92 -14.92
N TYR A 368 13.28 -7.51 -15.31
CA TYR A 368 13.07 -6.25 -16.03
C TYR A 368 13.47 -5.04 -15.17
N ALA A 369 13.09 -5.04 -13.91
CA ALA A 369 13.47 -3.99 -12.97
C ALA A 369 15.00 -3.87 -12.81
N LEU A 370 15.72 -4.97 -12.80
CA LEU A 370 17.18 -4.98 -12.66
C LEU A 370 17.94 -4.48 -13.91
N GLN A 371 17.38 -4.62 -15.11
CA GLN A 371 18.07 -4.21 -16.34
C GLN A 371 18.49 -2.73 -16.33
N GLU A 372 17.65 -1.87 -15.80
CA GLU A 372 17.95 -0.43 -15.75
C GLU A 372 18.97 -0.07 -14.66
N VAL A 373 18.96 -0.77 -13.54
CA VAL A 373 19.97 -0.61 -12.48
C VAL A 373 21.37 -0.96 -13.03
N VAL A 374 21.46 -2.01 -13.84
CA VAL A 374 22.71 -2.40 -14.50
C VAL A 374 23.15 -1.35 -15.53
N HIS A 375 22.24 -0.81 -16.34
CA HIS A 375 22.58 0.25 -17.31
C HIS A 375 23.06 1.53 -16.63
N GLN A 376 22.39 1.99 -15.60
CA GLN A 376 22.80 3.20 -14.86
C GLN A 376 24.20 3.04 -14.22
N ARG A 377 24.56 1.83 -13.75
CA ARG A 377 25.91 1.56 -13.23
C ARG A 377 26.97 1.55 -14.31
N LEU A 378 26.67 0.99 -15.49
CA LEU A 378 27.60 1.00 -16.61
C LEU A 378 27.88 2.41 -17.11
N ASP A 379 26.87 3.26 -17.13
CA ASP A 379 27.01 4.67 -17.50
C ASP A 379 27.80 5.48 -16.46
N SER A 380 27.67 5.17 -15.17
CA SER A 380 28.40 5.84 -14.09
C SER A 380 29.88 5.40 -13.97
N VAL A 381 30.23 4.24 -14.49
CA VAL A 381 31.64 3.74 -14.51
C VAL A 381 32.41 4.25 -15.75
N ASN A 382 31.71 4.74 -16.79
CA ASN A 382 32.30 5.25 -18.03
C ASN A 382 32.48 6.79 -18.03
N ILE A 383 32.31 7.47 -16.89
CA ILE A 383 32.61 8.88 -16.63
C ILE A 383 33.83 8.94 -15.69
#